data_fc0418c06164bb55926267eb32f55dc9
#
_entry.id   fc0418c06164bb55926267eb32f55dc9
#
_cell.length_a   1.000
_cell.length_b   1.000
_cell.length_c   1.000
_cell.angle_alpha   90.00
_cell.angle_beta   90.00
_cell.angle_gamma   90.00
#
_symmetry.space_group_name_H-M   'P 1'
#
loop_
_entity.id
_entity.type
_entity.pdbx_description
1 polymer ?
#
loop_
_entity_poly.entity_id
_entity_poly.type
_entity_poly.pdbx_seq_one_letter_code
_entity_poly.pdbx_strand_id
1 'polypeptide(L)'
;MTLNVYALCPASQRWAVAQAAGVAPLTSPPLRLGTRQAAGLDPGLLEGRDLLYLALHGLPGEPYWYGDGAMTALSTAAFRGAHDGRPLALRNTVVFVASCHFTEGPFFAALLACRPRALIAGSGENYARSLSLVGPHLLGYYLRRALEAGLLPRLALEVAKARLRGATRRLQSASDGADRGHPADRAGQGKAFPRPRPGGAAARLAEDIAANRDALRFEVLA
;
A
#
# COMPACT_ATOMS: atom_id res chain seq x y z
N MET A 1 1.93 -18.80 -12.26
CA MET A 1 3.26 -18.20 -12.62
C MET A 1 3.83 -17.53 -11.38
N THR A 2 5.12 -17.66 -11.11
CA THR A 2 5.76 -16.91 -10.01
C THR A 2 6.22 -15.58 -10.55
N LEU A 3 5.78 -14.47 -9.94
CA LEU A 3 6.19 -13.12 -10.34
C LEU A 3 7.55 -12.79 -9.72
N ASN A 4 8.41 -12.10 -10.48
CA ASN A 4 9.60 -11.42 -9.96
C ASN A 4 9.16 -10.08 -9.36
N VAL A 5 8.96 -10.04 -8.03
CA VAL A 5 8.44 -8.88 -7.31
C VAL A 5 9.56 -8.16 -6.59
N TYR A 6 9.53 -6.83 -6.66
CA TYR A 6 10.32 -5.97 -5.80
C TYR A 6 9.40 -5.04 -5.00
N ALA A 7 9.62 -4.95 -3.70
CA ALA A 7 8.80 -4.15 -2.81
C ALA A 7 9.64 -3.18 -1.99
N LEU A 8 9.18 -1.94 -1.84
CA LEU A 8 9.81 -0.88 -1.06
C LEU A 8 8.78 -0.24 -0.12
N CYS A 9 9.12 -0.13 1.17
CA CYS A 9 8.22 0.43 2.18
C CYS A 9 8.97 1.05 3.36
N PRO A 10 8.29 1.84 4.22
CA PRO A 10 8.80 2.18 5.56
C PRO A 10 8.98 0.91 6.40
N ALA A 11 9.93 0.92 7.34
CA ALA A 11 10.17 -0.22 8.22
C ALA A 11 8.93 -0.59 9.06
N SER A 12 8.14 0.40 9.46
CA SER A 12 6.88 0.22 10.18
C SER A 12 5.83 -0.59 9.40
N GLN A 13 5.86 -0.56 8.07
CA GLN A 13 4.92 -1.28 7.21
C GLN A 13 5.46 -2.61 6.68
N ARG A 14 6.68 -3.01 7.08
CA ARG A 14 7.38 -4.19 6.57
C ARG A 14 6.52 -5.44 6.55
N TRP A 15 5.80 -5.72 7.63
CA TRP A 15 4.96 -6.92 7.72
C TRP A 15 3.82 -6.89 6.71
N ALA A 16 3.04 -5.82 6.67
CA ALA A 16 1.89 -5.69 5.79
C ALA A 16 2.29 -5.76 4.30
N VAL A 17 3.39 -5.07 3.95
CA VAL A 17 3.91 -5.08 2.58
C VAL A 17 4.48 -6.45 2.22
N ALA A 18 5.18 -7.15 3.11
CA ALA A 18 5.64 -8.50 2.85
C ALA A 18 4.49 -9.46 2.55
N GLN A 19 3.39 -9.37 3.29
CA GLN A 19 2.18 -10.16 3.02
C GLN A 19 1.54 -9.79 1.68
N ALA A 20 1.42 -8.49 1.38
CA ALA A 20 0.81 -8.00 0.15
C ALA A 20 1.66 -8.35 -1.08
N ALA A 21 2.94 -8.06 -1.05
CA ALA A 21 3.86 -8.27 -2.17
C ALA A 21 4.31 -9.73 -2.32
N GLY A 22 4.23 -10.54 -1.25
CA GLY A 22 4.67 -11.95 -1.25
C GLY A 22 6.18 -12.12 -1.25
N VAL A 23 6.93 -11.07 -0.96
CA VAL A 23 8.40 -11.04 -0.85
C VAL A 23 8.82 -10.19 0.34
N ALA A 24 10.03 -10.41 0.86
CA ALA A 24 10.61 -9.51 1.84
C ALA A 24 10.86 -8.13 1.20
N PRO A 25 10.22 -7.04 1.68
CA PRO A 25 10.45 -5.73 1.12
C PRO A 25 11.80 -5.18 1.54
N LEU A 26 12.39 -4.36 0.67
CA LEU A 26 13.44 -3.44 1.08
C LEU A 26 12.80 -2.35 1.94
N THR A 27 13.24 -2.25 3.18
CA THR A 27 12.82 -1.15 4.04
C THR A 27 13.77 0.02 3.83
N SER A 28 13.22 1.23 3.69
CA SER A 28 14.06 2.41 3.67
C SER A 28 14.87 2.47 4.96
N PRO A 29 16.22 2.53 4.88
CA PRO A 29 17.03 2.63 6.07
C PRO A 29 16.67 3.92 6.81
N PRO A 30 16.70 3.92 8.16
CA PRO A 30 16.65 5.15 8.92
C PRO A 30 17.85 6.00 8.47
N LEU A 31 17.59 7.20 7.93
CA LEU A 31 18.65 8.14 7.58
C LEU A 31 19.50 8.43 8.82
N ARG A 32 20.78 8.39 8.67
CA ARG A 32 21.68 9.00 9.66
C ARG A 32 21.50 10.52 9.57
N LEU A 33 21.12 11.13 10.67
CA LEU A 33 21.06 12.59 10.83
C LEU A 33 22.33 13.22 10.24
N GLY A 34 22.18 14.10 9.26
CA GLY A 34 23.26 14.91 8.72
C GLY A 34 23.62 14.72 7.25
N THR A 35 23.09 13.75 6.55
CA THR A 35 23.32 13.60 5.11
C THR A 35 22.03 13.79 4.33
N ARG A 36 21.91 14.87 3.55
CA ARG A 36 20.82 15.11 2.58
C ARG A 36 20.84 14.13 1.38
N GLN A 37 21.80 13.24 1.34
CA GLN A 37 21.85 12.18 0.34
C GLN A 37 21.09 11.00 0.89
N ALA A 38 19.93 10.70 0.32
CA ALA A 38 19.38 9.37 0.35
C ALA A 38 20.52 8.41 0.04
N ALA A 39 20.83 7.46 0.93
CA ALA A 39 21.65 6.32 0.58
C ALA A 39 20.95 5.71 -0.63
N GLY A 40 21.48 5.98 -1.83
CA GLY A 40 20.73 5.82 -3.07
C GLY A 40 20.27 4.40 -3.20
N LEU A 41 18.97 4.23 -3.27
CA LEU A 41 18.42 3.02 -3.86
C LEU A 41 19.05 2.93 -5.25
N ASP A 42 19.75 1.83 -5.54
CA ASP A 42 20.21 1.57 -6.88
C ASP A 42 19.00 1.43 -7.81
N PRO A 43 18.77 2.39 -8.73
CA PRO A 43 17.61 2.35 -9.61
C PRO A 43 17.57 1.08 -10.47
N GLY A 44 18.72 0.46 -10.76
CA GLY A 44 18.80 -0.81 -11.46
C GLY A 44 18.07 -1.94 -10.78
N LEU A 45 17.88 -1.88 -9.47
CA LEU A 45 17.09 -2.87 -8.72
C LEU A 45 15.60 -2.83 -9.09
N LEU A 46 15.11 -1.75 -9.68
CA LEU A 46 13.72 -1.57 -10.08
C LEU A 46 13.44 -2.17 -11.46
N GLU A 47 14.46 -2.34 -12.29
CA GLU A 47 14.31 -2.88 -13.64
C GLU A 47 14.15 -4.41 -13.65
N GLY A 48 13.57 -4.94 -14.75
CA GLY A 48 13.42 -6.37 -14.96
C GLY A 48 12.46 -7.05 -13.98
N ARG A 49 11.56 -6.30 -13.36
CA ARG A 49 10.54 -6.82 -12.43
C ARG A 49 9.21 -7.03 -13.14
N ASP A 50 8.47 -8.07 -12.72
CA ASP A 50 7.09 -8.25 -13.16
C ASP A 50 6.16 -7.29 -12.39
N LEU A 51 6.46 -7.08 -11.09
CA LEU A 51 5.70 -6.18 -10.22
C LEU A 51 6.65 -5.36 -9.33
N LEU A 52 6.50 -4.04 -9.39
CA LEU A 52 7.03 -3.10 -8.38
C LEU A 52 5.91 -2.73 -7.41
N TYR A 53 6.13 -2.98 -6.12
CA TYR A 53 5.22 -2.64 -5.04
C TYR A 53 5.82 -1.48 -4.23
N LEU A 54 5.32 -0.27 -4.44
CA LEU A 54 5.85 0.95 -3.82
C LEU A 54 4.85 1.48 -2.77
N ALA A 55 5.23 1.42 -1.50
CA ALA A 55 4.39 1.79 -0.36
C ALA A 55 5.15 2.73 0.58
N LEU A 56 5.47 3.91 0.10
CA LEU A 56 6.17 4.96 0.86
C LEU A 56 5.20 6.10 1.21
N HIS A 57 5.58 6.95 2.15
CA HIS A 57 4.82 8.15 2.46
C HIS A 57 5.03 9.20 1.37
N GLY A 58 3.94 9.69 0.78
CA GLY A 58 3.92 10.79 -0.17
C GLY A 58 3.29 12.04 0.41
N LEU A 59 3.78 13.21 0.00
CA LEU A 59 3.21 14.52 0.29
C LEU A 59 2.81 15.21 -1.01
N PRO A 60 1.77 16.06 -1.00
CA PRO A 60 1.32 16.77 -2.21
C PRO A 60 2.44 17.61 -2.81
N GLY A 61 2.69 17.47 -4.12
CA GLY A 61 3.65 18.28 -4.87
C GLY A 61 5.13 17.98 -4.61
N GLU A 62 5.47 17.10 -3.65
CA GLU A 62 6.84 16.82 -3.30
C GLU A 62 7.53 15.86 -4.28
N PRO A 63 8.82 16.11 -4.64
CA PRO A 63 9.59 15.24 -5.51
C PRO A 63 10.23 14.06 -4.75
N TYR A 64 9.85 13.84 -3.50
CA TYR A 64 10.38 12.82 -2.60
C TYR A 64 9.29 11.98 -2.01
N TRP A 65 9.56 10.69 -1.84
CA TRP A 65 8.81 9.78 -1.00
C TRP A 65 9.62 9.42 0.23
N TYR A 66 8.92 9.24 1.33
CA TYR A 66 9.50 9.16 2.66
C TYR A 66 9.29 7.77 3.28
N GLY A 67 10.30 7.36 4.06
CA GLY A 67 10.20 6.26 5.01
C GLY A 67 9.66 6.73 6.36
N ASP A 68 9.94 5.96 7.41
CA ASP A 68 9.60 6.37 8.78
C ASP A 68 10.37 7.62 9.18
N GLY A 69 9.72 8.50 9.95
CA GLY A 69 10.36 9.69 10.50
C GLY A 69 10.65 10.81 9.47
N ALA A 70 9.82 10.95 8.43
CA ALA A 70 9.95 11.97 7.38
C ALA A 70 11.28 11.91 6.60
N MET A 71 11.85 10.73 6.46
CA MET A 71 13.14 10.49 5.85
C MET A 71 12.99 10.16 4.37
N THR A 72 13.65 10.92 3.48
CA THR A 72 13.62 10.67 2.04
C THR A 72 14.10 9.25 1.74
N ALA A 73 13.21 8.44 1.18
CA ALA A 73 13.50 7.07 0.79
C ALA A 73 13.72 6.95 -0.72
N LEU A 74 13.00 7.74 -1.50
CA LEU A 74 13.05 7.70 -2.95
C LEU A 74 12.80 9.10 -3.50
N SER A 75 13.49 9.46 -4.57
CA SER A 75 13.27 10.73 -5.29
C SER A 75 12.85 10.47 -6.74
N THR A 76 12.22 11.47 -7.36
CA THR A 76 11.88 11.39 -8.80
C THR A 76 13.10 11.25 -9.69
N ALA A 77 14.29 11.69 -9.23
CA ALA A 77 15.54 11.54 -9.96
C ALA A 77 15.90 10.06 -10.20
N ALA A 78 15.54 9.16 -9.26
CA ALA A 78 15.76 7.73 -9.43
C ALA A 78 15.08 7.16 -10.67
N PHE A 79 13.97 7.73 -11.10
CA PHE A 79 13.23 7.29 -12.30
C PHE A 79 13.66 8.01 -13.58
N ARG A 80 14.19 9.22 -13.45
CA ARG A 80 14.54 10.08 -14.60
C ARG A 80 15.92 9.83 -15.19
N GLY A 81 16.69 8.94 -14.59
CA GLY A 81 18.00 8.59 -15.14
C GLY A 81 19.17 9.05 -14.30
N ALA A 82 19.17 8.67 -13.02
CA ALA A 82 20.28 8.97 -12.11
C ALA A 82 21.63 8.38 -12.54
N HIS A 83 21.66 7.37 -13.42
CA HIS A 83 22.89 6.71 -13.85
C HIS A 83 23.37 7.14 -15.24
N ASP A 84 22.48 7.22 -16.26
CA ASP A 84 22.87 7.39 -17.66
C ASP A 84 22.08 8.50 -18.36
N GLY A 85 21.34 9.31 -17.63
CA GLY A 85 20.41 10.29 -18.21
C GLY A 85 19.19 9.65 -18.91
N ARG A 86 19.01 8.33 -18.80
CA ARG A 86 17.87 7.61 -19.39
C ARG A 86 16.86 7.25 -18.32
N PRO A 87 15.55 7.44 -18.58
CA PRO A 87 14.51 6.93 -17.70
C PRO A 87 14.62 5.42 -17.53
N LEU A 88 14.26 4.90 -16.36
CA LEU A 88 14.20 3.46 -16.11
C LEU A 88 13.30 2.76 -17.13
N ALA A 89 13.70 1.57 -17.58
CA ALA A 89 12.93 0.76 -18.53
C ALA A 89 11.95 -0.15 -17.81
N LEU A 90 10.68 0.32 -17.61
CA LEU A 90 9.64 -0.42 -16.89
C LEU A 90 8.57 -1.04 -17.82
N ARG A 91 8.82 -1.17 -19.12
CA ARG A 91 7.83 -1.59 -20.14
C ARG A 91 7.12 -2.92 -19.85
N ASN A 92 7.79 -3.85 -19.16
CA ASN A 92 7.24 -5.15 -18.80
C ASN A 92 6.76 -5.20 -17.36
N THR A 93 6.89 -4.11 -16.61
CA THR A 93 6.65 -4.03 -15.19
C THR A 93 5.28 -3.45 -14.90
N VAL A 94 4.49 -4.13 -14.06
CA VAL A 94 3.34 -3.53 -13.40
C VAL A 94 3.84 -2.76 -12.18
N VAL A 95 3.49 -1.49 -12.07
CA VAL A 95 3.86 -0.65 -10.92
C VAL A 95 2.61 -0.41 -10.09
N PHE A 96 2.60 -0.90 -8.87
CA PHE A 96 1.56 -0.66 -7.87
C PHE A 96 2.07 0.34 -6.83
N VAL A 97 1.39 1.49 -6.73
CA VAL A 97 1.77 2.59 -5.85
C VAL A 97 0.73 2.74 -4.74
N ALA A 98 1.10 2.40 -3.51
CA ALA A 98 0.30 2.59 -2.31
C ALA A 98 0.67 3.87 -1.53
N SER A 99 1.42 4.78 -2.15
CA SER A 99 1.81 6.06 -1.56
C SER A 99 0.69 7.09 -1.67
N CYS A 100 0.53 7.94 -0.64
CA CYS A 100 -0.43 9.05 -0.67
C CYS A 100 -0.05 10.09 -1.73
N HIS A 101 -1.04 10.83 -2.24
CA HIS A 101 -0.88 11.98 -3.14
C HIS A 101 -0.04 11.70 -4.40
N PHE A 102 0.04 10.45 -4.83
CA PHE A 102 0.88 10.07 -5.97
C PHE A 102 0.50 10.81 -7.25
N THR A 103 -0.81 10.90 -7.55
CA THR A 103 -1.32 11.54 -8.79
C THR A 103 -1.20 13.06 -8.76
N GLU A 104 -0.94 13.64 -7.61
CA GLU A 104 -0.87 15.09 -7.39
C GLU A 104 0.57 15.64 -7.44
N GLY A 105 1.54 14.78 -7.67
CA GLY A 105 2.95 15.12 -7.56
C GLY A 105 3.82 14.73 -8.76
N PRO A 106 5.09 15.13 -8.74
CA PRO A 106 6.04 14.90 -9.82
C PRO A 106 6.41 13.42 -10.03
N PHE A 107 6.10 12.53 -9.06
CA PHE A 107 6.30 11.08 -9.20
C PHE A 107 5.43 10.46 -10.28
N PHE A 108 4.21 10.95 -10.46
CA PHE A 108 3.32 10.47 -11.51
C PHE A 108 3.96 10.67 -12.89
N ALA A 109 4.42 11.87 -13.19
CA ALA A 109 5.09 12.18 -14.46
C ALA A 109 6.40 11.38 -14.62
N ALA A 110 7.18 11.23 -13.54
CA ALA A 110 8.43 10.47 -13.58
C ALA A 110 8.21 8.98 -13.89
N LEU A 111 7.21 8.35 -13.26
CA LEU A 111 6.87 6.96 -13.53
C LEU A 111 6.23 6.75 -14.90
N LEU A 112 5.42 7.68 -15.38
CA LEU A 112 4.89 7.63 -16.76
C LEU A 112 6.02 7.68 -17.80
N ALA A 113 7.04 8.50 -17.57
CA ALA A 113 8.21 8.57 -18.47
C ALA A 113 8.96 7.23 -18.57
N CYS A 114 8.91 6.39 -17.53
CA CYS A 114 9.48 5.04 -17.53
C CYS A 114 8.66 4.03 -18.37
N ARG A 115 7.47 4.41 -18.86
CA ARG A 115 6.58 3.60 -19.69
C ARG A 115 6.30 2.21 -19.09
N PRO A 116 5.74 2.13 -17.87
CA PRO A 116 5.40 0.83 -17.28
C PRO A 116 4.34 0.11 -18.11
N ARG A 117 4.31 -1.23 -18.01
CA ARG A 117 3.24 -2.05 -18.60
C ARG A 117 1.86 -1.65 -18.07
N ALA A 118 1.80 -1.29 -16.81
CA ALA A 118 0.65 -0.68 -16.15
C ALA A 118 1.12 0.08 -14.92
N LEU A 119 0.51 1.23 -14.67
CA LEU A 119 0.69 2.03 -13.46
C LEU A 119 -0.62 2.05 -12.71
N ILE A 120 -0.64 1.46 -11.52
CA ILE A 120 -1.84 1.28 -10.69
C ILE A 120 -1.65 2.06 -9.39
N ALA A 121 -2.51 3.03 -9.14
CA ALA A 121 -2.44 3.85 -7.94
C ALA A 121 -3.81 4.38 -7.54
N GLY A 122 -3.93 4.84 -6.29
CA GLY A 122 -5.05 5.62 -5.79
C GLY A 122 -4.76 7.12 -5.85
N SER A 123 -5.82 7.92 -5.85
CA SER A 123 -5.76 9.38 -5.69
C SER A 123 -5.91 9.76 -4.22
N GLY A 124 -5.25 10.86 -3.81
CA GLY A 124 -5.35 11.40 -2.45
C GLY A 124 -4.64 10.55 -1.39
N GLU A 125 -5.21 10.54 -0.20
CA GLU A 125 -4.65 9.78 0.93
C GLU A 125 -4.96 8.30 0.83
N ASN A 126 -3.95 7.48 1.05
CA ASN A 126 -4.03 6.02 1.08
C ASN A 126 -3.77 5.51 2.51
N TYR A 127 -4.83 5.19 3.21
CA TYR A 127 -4.72 4.71 4.58
C TYR A 127 -4.24 3.25 4.61
N ALA A 128 -3.09 3.01 5.23
CA ALA A 128 -2.53 1.68 5.43
C ALA A 128 -2.15 1.46 6.89
N ARG A 129 -2.29 0.22 7.37
CA ARG A 129 -1.84 -0.15 8.72
C ARG A 129 -0.57 -0.98 8.67
N SER A 130 0.26 -0.82 9.69
CA SER A 130 1.55 -1.50 9.80
C SER A 130 1.43 -3.01 10.05
N LEU A 131 0.41 -3.44 10.78
CA LEU A 131 0.26 -4.80 11.29
C LEU A 131 -1.02 -5.51 10.81
N SER A 132 -1.68 -5.01 9.78
CA SER A 132 -2.86 -5.65 9.20
C SER A 132 -2.95 -5.45 7.70
N LEU A 133 -3.51 -6.44 7.00
CA LEU A 133 -3.82 -6.35 5.58
C LEU A 133 -5.17 -5.66 5.40
N VAL A 134 -5.13 -4.33 5.25
CA VAL A 134 -6.31 -3.49 4.96
C VAL A 134 -5.96 -2.46 3.90
N GLY A 135 -6.98 -1.85 3.31
CA GLY A 135 -6.82 -0.77 2.34
C GLY A 135 -5.94 -1.16 1.15
N PRO A 136 -4.95 -0.32 0.81
CA PRO A 136 -4.07 -0.56 -0.34
C PRO A 136 -3.29 -1.87 -0.23
N HIS A 137 -2.90 -2.31 0.98
CA HIS A 137 -2.15 -3.56 1.13
C HIS A 137 -3.02 -4.80 0.86
N LEU A 138 -4.27 -4.80 1.28
CA LEU A 138 -5.20 -5.88 0.95
C LEU A 138 -5.55 -5.89 -0.54
N LEU A 139 -5.73 -4.72 -1.14
CA LEU A 139 -5.91 -4.59 -2.59
C LEU A 139 -4.69 -5.13 -3.34
N GLY A 140 -3.48 -4.72 -2.94
CA GLY A 140 -2.22 -5.18 -3.53
C GLY A 140 -2.02 -6.68 -3.42
N TYR A 141 -2.38 -7.28 -2.28
CA TYR A 141 -2.39 -8.72 -2.11
C TYR A 141 -3.27 -9.42 -3.15
N TYR A 142 -4.53 -8.97 -3.32
CA TYR A 142 -5.43 -9.56 -4.31
C TYR A 142 -4.99 -9.30 -5.75
N LEU A 143 -4.45 -8.11 -6.03
CA LEU A 143 -3.88 -7.77 -7.34
C LEU A 143 -2.73 -8.73 -7.71
N ARG A 144 -1.75 -8.89 -6.82
CA ARG A 144 -0.64 -9.81 -7.04
C ARG A 144 -1.13 -11.23 -7.34
N ARG A 145 -2.07 -11.75 -6.53
CA ARG A 145 -2.64 -13.09 -6.75
C ARG A 145 -3.34 -13.22 -8.10
N ALA A 146 -3.99 -12.17 -8.57
CA ALA A 146 -4.62 -12.15 -9.89
C ALA A 146 -3.59 -12.09 -11.03
N LEU A 147 -2.51 -11.32 -10.86
CA LEU A 147 -1.39 -11.30 -11.82
C LEU A 147 -0.65 -12.64 -11.87
N GLU A 148 -0.41 -13.30 -10.72
CA GLU A 148 0.16 -14.66 -10.65
C GLU A 148 -0.69 -15.71 -11.39
N ALA A 149 -2.01 -15.50 -11.41
CA ALA A 149 -2.94 -16.31 -12.18
C ALA A 149 -2.94 -15.97 -13.69
N GLY A 150 -2.08 -15.06 -14.14
CA GLY A 150 -1.91 -14.68 -15.55
C GLY A 150 -2.90 -13.66 -16.06
N LEU A 151 -3.68 -13.00 -15.20
CA LEU A 151 -4.61 -11.96 -15.63
C LEU A 151 -3.87 -10.71 -16.09
N LEU A 152 -4.40 -10.05 -17.12
CA LEU A 152 -3.92 -8.74 -17.55
C LEU A 152 -4.12 -7.70 -16.44
N PRO A 153 -3.28 -6.67 -16.32
CA PRO A 153 -3.28 -5.74 -15.18
C PRO A 153 -4.64 -5.11 -14.89
N ARG A 154 -5.36 -4.68 -15.92
CA ARG A 154 -6.69 -4.08 -15.76
C ARG A 154 -7.71 -5.06 -15.20
N LEU A 155 -7.74 -6.28 -15.72
CA LEU A 155 -8.63 -7.33 -15.23
C LEU A 155 -8.22 -7.78 -13.82
N ALA A 156 -6.92 -7.89 -13.57
CA ALA A 156 -6.38 -8.23 -12.26
C ALA A 156 -6.81 -7.22 -11.19
N LEU A 157 -6.79 -5.91 -11.51
CA LEU A 157 -7.26 -4.86 -10.61
C LEU A 157 -8.77 -4.98 -10.35
N GLU A 158 -9.59 -5.22 -11.36
CA GLU A 158 -11.04 -5.39 -11.18
C GLU A 158 -11.38 -6.61 -10.31
N VAL A 159 -10.69 -7.73 -10.51
CA VAL A 159 -10.80 -8.92 -9.65
C VAL A 159 -10.37 -8.60 -8.22
N ALA A 160 -9.27 -7.87 -8.05
CA ALA A 160 -8.79 -7.44 -6.74
C ALA A 160 -9.80 -6.55 -6.02
N LYS A 161 -10.37 -5.56 -6.72
CA LYS A 161 -11.43 -4.69 -6.20
C LYS A 161 -12.69 -5.47 -5.81
N ALA A 162 -13.10 -6.44 -6.61
CA ALA A 162 -14.24 -7.29 -6.28
C ALA A 162 -14.02 -8.10 -5.00
N ARG A 163 -12.82 -8.66 -4.81
CA ARG A 163 -12.43 -9.39 -3.59
C ARG A 163 -12.35 -8.45 -2.37
N LEU A 164 -11.81 -7.24 -2.55
CA LEU A 164 -11.74 -6.22 -1.51
C LEU A 164 -13.15 -5.80 -1.07
N ARG A 165 -14.08 -5.55 -2.01
CA ARG A 165 -15.49 -5.28 -1.69
C ARG A 165 -16.14 -6.41 -0.90
N GLY A 166 -15.85 -7.66 -1.25
CA GLY A 166 -16.32 -8.83 -0.50
C GLY A 166 -15.77 -8.89 0.94
N ALA A 167 -14.48 -8.60 1.10
CA ALA A 167 -13.85 -8.54 2.42
C ALA A 167 -14.45 -7.41 3.29
N THR A 168 -14.65 -6.23 2.71
CA THR A 168 -15.24 -5.07 3.39
C THR A 168 -16.66 -5.36 3.87
N ARG A 169 -17.50 -6.00 3.03
CA ARG A 169 -18.86 -6.41 3.43
C ARG A 169 -18.86 -7.37 4.61
N ARG A 170 -17.93 -8.34 4.66
CA ARG A 170 -17.81 -9.26 5.80
C ARG A 170 -17.46 -8.52 7.09
N LEU A 171 -16.55 -7.55 7.03
CA LEU A 171 -16.21 -6.71 8.18
C LEU A 171 -17.43 -5.89 8.66
N GLN A 172 -18.19 -5.31 7.74
CA GLN A 172 -19.42 -4.57 8.07
C GLN A 172 -20.46 -5.46 8.74
N SER A 173 -20.73 -6.65 8.19
CA SER A 173 -21.70 -7.59 8.78
C SER A 173 -21.27 -8.05 10.17
N ALA A 174 -19.96 -8.22 10.42
CA ALA A 174 -19.43 -8.54 11.75
C ALA A 174 -19.62 -7.38 12.74
N SER A 175 -19.43 -6.13 12.28
CA SER A 175 -19.70 -4.92 13.08
C SER A 175 -21.16 -4.81 13.47
N ASP A 176 -22.06 -4.94 12.49
CA ASP A 176 -23.52 -4.84 12.70
C ASP A 176 -24.06 -5.98 13.61
N GLY A 177 -23.43 -7.15 13.56
CA GLY A 177 -23.75 -8.29 14.43
C GLY A 177 -23.31 -8.07 15.88
N ALA A 178 -22.15 -7.43 16.08
CA ALA A 178 -21.64 -7.12 17.41
C ALA A 178 -22.52 -6.08 18.14
N ASP A 179 -23.04 -5.09 17.42
CA ASP A 179 -23.95 -4.09 17.99
C ASP A 179 -25.32 -4.68 18.38
N ARG A 180 -25.81 -5.71 17.67
CA ARG A 180 -27.08 -6.38 17.98
C ARG A 180 -26.98 -7.40 19.12
N GLY A 181 -25.77 -7.82 19.48
CA GLY A 181 -25.51 -8.85 20.49
C GLY A 181 -25.31 -8.35 21.92
N HIS A 182 -25.51 -7.07 22.19
CA HIS A 182 -25.48 -6.53 23.55
C HIS A 182 -26.93 -6.47 24.12
N PRO A 183 -27.42 -7.51 24.78
CA PRO A 183 -28.60 -7.33 25.60
C PRO A 183 -28.14 -6.46 26.79
N ALA A 184 -28.54 -5.19 26.77
CA ALA A 184 -28.72 -4.48 28.03
C ALA A 184 -29.65 -5.33 28.85
N ASP A 185 -29.27 -5.59 30.14
CA ASP A 185 -30.01 -6.31 31.16
C ASP A 185 -29.76 -7.83 31.27
N ARG A 186 -28.64 -8.17 31.90
CA ARG A 186 -28.63 -9.14 32.98
C ARG A 186 -27.89 -8.53 34.18
N ALA A 187 -28.65 -7.88 35.04
CA ALA A 187 -28.24 -7.57 36.40
C ALA A 187 -27.92 -8.90 37.11
N GLY A 188 -26.64 -9.12 37.39
CA GLY A 188 -26.14 -10.27 38.13
C GLY A 188 -24.79 -9.86 38.73
N GLN A 189 -24.79 -9.61 40.03
CA GLN A 189 -23.64 -9.29 40.88
C GLN A 189 -22.49 -10.28 40.67
N GLY A 190 -21.35 -9.80 40.17
CA GLY A 190 -20.11 -10.56 40.10
C GLY A 190 -18.92 -9.60 39.92
N LYS A 191 -17.91 -9.76 40.78
CA LYS A 191 -16.69 -8.94 40.91
C LYS A 191 -16.16 -8.46 39.55
N ALA A 192 -16.09 -7.14 39.40
CA ALA A 192 -15.65 -6.47 38.16
C ALA A 192 -14.15 -6.69 37.90
N PHE A 193 -13.86 -7.55 36.95
CA PHE A 193 -12.59 -7.43 36.21
C PHE A 193 -12.64 -6.16 35.36
N PRO A 194 -11.55 -5.39 35.21
CA PRO A 194 -11.55 -4.21 34.37
C PRO A 194 -11.86 -4.62 32.93
N ARG A 195 -13.06 -4.27 32.47
CA ARG A 195 -13.47 -4.48 31.08
C ARG A 195 -12.58 -3.66 30.17
N PRO A 196 -12.03 -4.23 29.06
CA PRO A 196 -11.39 -3.44 28.04
C PRO A 196 -12.37 -2.38 27.54
N ARG A 197 -11.90 -1.14 27.40
CA ARG A 197 -12.73 -0.01 26.94
C ARG A 197 -13.41 -0.37 25.61
N PRO A 198 -14.74 -0.39 25.51
CA PRO A 198 -15.45 -0.87 24.31
C PRO A 198 -15.21 -0.04 23.05
N GLY A 199 -14.67 1.19 23.15
CA GLY A 199 -14.39 2.05 22.01
C GLY A 199 -13.24 1.61 21.09
N GLY A 200 -12.27 0.81 21.57
CA GLY A 200 -11.07 0.51 20.80
C GLY A 200 -11.28 -0.47 19.63
N ALA A 201 -12.10 -1.51 19.79
CA ALA A 201 -12.29 -2.54 18.75
C ALA A 201 -13.25 -2.05 17.65
N ALA A 202 -14.34 -1.41 18.01
CA ALA A 202 -15.30 -0.84 17.06
C ALA A 202 -14.67 0.30 16.23
N ALA A 203 -13.89 1.18 16.88
CA ALA A 203 -13.18 2.24 16.18
C ALA A 203 -12.16 1.67 15.16
N ARG A 204 -11.39 0.65 15.56
CA ARG A 204 -10.43 -0.01 14.63
C ARG A 204 -11.14 -0.65 13.45
N LEU A 205 -12.27 -1.30 13.67
CA LEU A 205 -13.05 -1.92 12.60
C LEU A 205 -13.63 -0.90 11.64
N ALA A 206 -14.10 0.25 12.14
CA ALA A 206 -14.56 1.36 11.30
C ALA A 206 -13.44 1.94 10.44
N GLU A 207 -12.25 2.11 11.00
CA GLU A 207 -11.06 2.55 10.26
C GLU A 207 -10.64 1.53 9.17
N ASP A 208 -10.68 0.22 9.46
CA ASP A 208 -10.37 -0.82 8.48
C ASP A 208 -11.37 -0.83 7.32
N ILE A 209 -12.65 -0.62 7.61
CA ILE A 209 -13.70 -0.49 6.59
C ILE A 209 -13.44 0.76 5.73
N ALA A 210 -13.11 1.90 6.34
CA ALA A 210 -12.80 3.13 5.63
C ALA A 210 -11.58 2.96 4.73
N ALA A 211 -10.47 2.40 5.24
CA ALA A 211 -9.26 2.13 4.48
C ALA A 211 -9.53 1.23 3.26
N ASN A 212 -10.36 0.20 3.42
CA ASN A 212 -10.74 -0.68 2.32
C ASN A 212 -11.59 0.05 1.26
N ARG A 213 -12.47 0.98 1.67
CA ARG A 213 -13.27 1.78 0.73
C ARG A 213 -12.40 2.76 -0.06
N ASP A 214 -11.43 3.38 0.57
CA ASP A 214 -10.50 4.30 -0.10
C ASP A 214 -9.65 3.56 -1.13
N ALA A 215 -9.20 2.34 -0.83
CA ALA A 215 -8.45 1.52 -1.78
C ALA A 215 -9.25 1.11 -3.04
N LEU A 216 -10.59 1.21 -3.03
CA LEU A 216 -11.40 1.00 -4.22
C LEU A 216 -11.27 2.11 -5.28
N ARG A 217 -10.66 3.25 -4.93
CA ARG A 217 -10.37 4.36 -5.86
C ARG A 217 -9.13 4.12 -6.72
N PHE A 218 -8.38 3.03 -6.49
CA PHE A 218 -7.23 2.70 -7.32
C PHE A 218 -7.64 2.44 -8.76
N GLU A 219 -6.85 2.94 -9.71
CA GLU A 219 -7.09 2.85 -11.14
C GLU A 219 -5.83 2.46 -11.89
N VAL A 220 -5.99 1.97 -13.12
CA VAL A 220 -4.89 1.83 -14.07
C VAL A 220 -4.74 3.16 -14.79
N LEU A 221 -3.63 3.83 -14.55
CA LEU A 221 -3.34 5.19 -15.02
C LEU A 221 -2.51 5.20 -16.33
N ALA A 222 -1.88 4.06 -16.66
CA ALA A 222 -1.13 3.85 -17.89
C ALA A 222 -1.06 2.35 -18.21
#